data_eed1c6c305b219a343cf15404261f827
#
_entry.id   eed1c6c305b219a343cf15404261f827
#
_cell.length_a   1.000
_cell.length_b   1.000
_cell.length_c   1.000
_cell.angle_alpha   90.00
_cell.angle_beta   90.00
_cell.angle_gamma   90.00
#
_symmetry.space_group_name_H-M   'P 1'
#
loop_
_entity.id
_entity.type
_entity.pdbx_description
1 polymer ?
#
loop_
_entity_poly.entity_id
_entity_poly.type
_entity_poly.pdbx_seq_one_letter_code
_entity_poly.pdbx_strand_id
1 'polypeptide(L)'
;MAHPVRFGGRGQGADGASVVWSVAAGSRGQRWREVRNVGHGVASSLLLETDPAGRFSHLELSTPSGLLTLHPEADGTLHGHAIVSDGIEHVEGLGWDADGIVLLDGSTICRAVAVAALAGSLAEGSSKGHLAAVIPPTLWLEVKPVRVERIDPTTWRFGGDEPFSVDRRGLPELRGGEIWPLERGLDGPQQH
;
A
#
# COMPACT_ATOMS: atom_id res chain seq x y z
N MET A 1 17.24 -0.93 -21.82
CA MET A 1 16.68 -0.67 -20.47
C MET A 1 15.18 -0.64 -20.60
N ALA A 2 14.45 -1.46 -19.81
CA ALA A 2 12.99 -1.39 -19.80
C ALA A 2 12.55 -0.04 -19.25
N HIS A 3 11.61 0.61 -19.90
CA HIS A 3 11.05 1.88 -19.43
C HIS A 3 10.21 1.60 -18.16
N PRO A 4 10.30 2.46 -17.14
CA PRO A 4 9.47 2.29 -15.95
C PRO A 4 7.98 2.37 -16.34
N VAL A 5 7.23 1.36 -15.94
CA VAL A 5 5.79 1.33 -16.12
C VAL A 5 5.17 2.22 -15.05
N ARG A 6 4.27 3.12 -15.46
CA ARG A 6 3.59 4.05 -14.56
C ARG A 6 2.09 4.03 -14.82
N PHE A 7 1.32 3.94 -13.75
CA PHE A 7 -0.13 4.04 -13.77
C PHE A 7 -0.63 5.02 -12.72
N GLY A 8 -1.76 5.63 -12.99
CA GLY A 8 -2.57 6.35 -12.03
C GLY A 8 -3.99 5.83 -12.05
N GLY A 9 -4.71 6.07 -10.98
CA GLY A 9 -6.11 5.73 -10.87
C GLY A 9 -6.82 6.60 -9.86
N ARG A 10 -8.16 6.63 -9.96
CA ARG A 10 -9.05 7.29 -9.01
C ARG A 10 -10.34 6.52 -8.86
N GLY A 11 -11.09 6.81 -7.82
CA GLY A 11 -12.41 6.23 -7.58
C GLY A 11 -12.84 6.42 -6.14
N GLN A 12 -13.82 5.64 -5.70
CA GLN A 12 -14.30 5.63 -4.33
C GLN A 12 -13.90 4.35 -3.62
N GLY A 13 -13.33 4.49 -2.41
CA GLY A 13 -13.12 3.39 -1.49
C GLY A 13 -14.42 2.79 -0.99
N ALA A 14 -14.34 1.64 -0.30
CA ALA A 14 -15.50 0.96 0.26
C ALA A 14 -16.23 1.81 1.31
N ASP A 15 -15.51 2.67 2.01
CA ASP A 15 -15.99 3.64 3.01
C ASP A 15 -16.54 4.95 2.39
N GLY A 16 -16.59 5.04 1.06
CA GLY A 16 -17.03 6.25 0.35
C GLY A 16 -15.99 7.35 0.22
N ALA A 17 -14.77 7.16 0.73
CA ALA A 17 -13.69 8.12 0.55
C ALA A 17 -13.32 8.25 -0.94
N SER A 18 -13.05 9.47 -1.41
CA SER A 18 -12.45 9.70 -2.72
C SER A 18 -10.97 9.34 -2.66
N VAL A 19 -10.53 8.49 -3.57
CA VAL A 19 -9.16 7.97 -3.63
C VAL A 19 -8.52 8.34 -4.95
N VAL A 20 -7.29 8.85 -4.90
CA VAL A 20 -6.41 9.02 -6.06
C VAL A 20 -5.10 8.31 -5.75
N TRP A 21 -4.62 7.50 -6.67
CA TRP A 21 -3.39 6.75 -6.48
C TRP A 21 -2.52 6.74 -7.73
N SER A 22 -1.24 6.45 -7.54
CA SER A 22 -0.29 6.22 -8.63
C SER A 22 0.73 5.16 -8.24
N VAL A 23 1.28 4.48 -9.26
CA VAL A 23 2.41 3.56 -9.13
C VAL A 23 3.46 3.84 -10.20
N ALA A 24 4.71 3.75 -9.81
CA ALA A 24 5.86 3.72 -10.70
C ALA A 24 6.68 2.47 -10.41
N ALA A 25 6.83 1.57 -11.40
CA ALA A 25 7.63 0.36 -11.31
C ALA A 25 8.93 0.52 -12.08
N GLY A 26 10.04 0.08 -11.50
CA GLY A 26 11.38 0.16 -12.09
C GLY A 26 12.32 -0.91 -11.53
N SER A 27 13.60 -0.81 -11.88
CA SER A 27 14.62 -1.79 -11.46
C SER A 27 14.88 -1.84 -9.93
N ARG A 28 14.45 -0.82 -9.20
CA ARG A 28 14.60 -0.73 -7.74
C ARG A 28 13.35 -1.17 -6.97
N GLY A 29 12.31 -1.68 -7.66
CA GLY A 29 11.02 -2.03 -7.08
C GLY A 29 9.92 -1.07 -7.52
N GLN A 30 8.91 -0.93 -6.70
CA GLN A 30 7.74 -0.10 -6.98
C GLN A 30 7.61 1.01 -5.94
N ARG A 31 7.12 2.16 -6.40
CA ARG A 31 6.74 3.28 -5.54
C ARG A 31 5.29 3.60 -5.80
N TRP A 32 4.49 3.47 -4.75
CA TRP A 32 3.06 3.73 -4.73
C TRP A 32 2.76 5.00 -3.96
N ARG A 33 1.77 5.75 -4.42
CA ARG A 33 1.23 6.91 -3.69
C ARG A 33 -0.28 6.82 -3.68
N GLU A 34 -0.88 7.20 -2.55
CA GLU A 34 -2.33 7.29 -2.39
C GLU A 34 -2.68 8.55 -1.61
N VAL A 35 -3.71 9.25 -2.07
CA VAL A 35 -4.35 10.32 -1.31
C VAL A 35 -5.82 9.96 -1.16
N ARG A 36 -6.30 9.96 0.07
CA ARG A 36 -7.70 9.72 0.43
C ARG A 36 -8.32 10.99 0.99
N ASN A 37 -9.49 11.31 0.49
CA ASN A 37 -10.26 12.48 0.94
C ASN A 37 -11.62 12.02 1.48
N VAL A 38 -12.01 12.55 2.64
CA VAL A 38 -13.34 12.37 3.23
C VAL A 38 -13.98 13.75 3.36
N GLY A 39 -15.13 13.94 2.75
CA GLY A 39 -15.73 15.28 2.64
C GLY A 39 -14.80 16.23 1.88
N HIS A 40 -14.40 17.32 2.54
CA HIS A 40 -13.52 18.34 1.96
C HIS A 40 -12.08 18.27 2.51
N GLY A 41 -11.75 17.25 3.29
CA GLY A 41 -10.44 17.12 3.94
C GLY A 41 -9.64 15.90 3.46
N VAL A 42 -8.31 16.02 3.52
CA VAL A 42 -7.40 14.90 3.32
C VAL A 42 -7.45 14.02 4.57
N ALA A 43 -7.93 12.78 4.41
CA ALA A 43 -7.95 11.80 5.48
C ALA A 43 -6.60 11.11 5.64
N SER A 44 -5.90 10.83 4.52
CA SER A 44 -4.54 10.30 4.53
C SER A 44 -3.79 10.59 3.24
N SER A 45 -2.46 10.68 3.35
CA SER A 45 -1.52 10.66 2.24
C SER A 45 -0.47 9.60 2.52
N LEU A 46 -0.34 8.63 1.64
CA LEU A 46 0.51 7.46 1.78
C LEU A 46 1.53 7.39 0.65
N LEU A 47 2.79 7.17 1.00
CA LEU A 47 3.83 6.65 0.13
C LEU A 47 4.19 5.25 0.63
N LEU A 48 4.19 4.26 -0.26
CA LEU A 48 4.61 2.89 0.03
C LEU A 48 5.58 2.43 -1.05
N GLU A 49 6.71 1.88 -0.63
CA GLU A 49 7.74 1.36 -1.52
C GLU A 49 7.93 -0.14 -1.30
N THR A 50 8.26 -0.84 -2.38
CA THR A 50 8.69 -2.24 -2.35
C THR A 50 10.06 -2.38 -2.97
N ASP A 51 10.77 -3.45 -2.59
CA ASP A 51 12.00 -3.85 -3.23
C ASP A 51 11.73 -4.50 -4.62
N PRO A 52 12.78 -4.87 -5.40
CA PRO A 52 12.60 -5.54 -6.69
C PRO A 52 11.91 -6.91 -6.61
N ALA A 53 11.88 -7.55 -5.44
CA ALA A 53 11.15 -8.79 -5.20
C ALA A 53 9.67 -8.56 -4.81
N GLY A 54 9.24 -7.30 -4.75
CA GLY A 54 7.87 -6.91 -4.37
C GLY A 54 7.63 -6.87 -2.86
N ARG A 55 8.66 -7.03 -2.02
CA ARG A 55 8.53 -7.01 -0.56
C ARG A 55 8.52 -5.56 -0.07
N PHE A 56 7.80 -5.33 1.02
CA PHE A 56 7.76 -4.04 1.68
C PHE A 56 9.17 -3.53 2.02
N SER A 57 9.47 -2.27 1.73
CA SER A 57 10.77 -1.64 2.00
C SER A 57 10.67 -0.30 2.72
N HIS A 58 9.63 0.49 2.48
CA HIS A 58 9.45 1.79 3.13
C HIS A 58 8.01 2.26 3.09
N LEU A 59 7.59 2.98 4.13
CA LEU A 59 6.29 3.65 4.21
C LEU A 59 6.43 5.02 4.83
N GLU A 60 5.75 6.01 4.24
CA GLU A 60 5.45 7.30 4.85
C GLU A 60 3.94 7.52 4.81
N LEU A 61 3.34 7.74 5.96
CA LEU A 61 1.91 7.99 6.11
C LEU A 61 1.69 9.29 6.86
N SER A 62 0.93 10.19 6.24
CA SER A 62 0.44 11.40 6.89
C SER A 62 -1.08 11.30 7.07
N THR A 63 -1.56 11.59 8.27
CA THR A 63 -2.97 11.68 8.65
C THR A 63 -3.20 12.93 9.50
N PRO A 64 -4.44 13.30 9.82
CA PRO A 64 -4.70 14.35 10.81
C PRO A 64 -4.10 14.06 12.20
N SER A 65 -3.81 12.80 12.52
CA SER A 65 -3.18 12.40 13.80
C SER A 65 -1.67 12.60 13.80
N GLY A 66 -1.02 12.76 12.64
CA GLY A 66 0.42 12.94 12.55
C GLY A 66 1.07 12.31 11.33
N LEU A 67 2.36 12.01 11.45
CA LEU A 67 3.19 11.40 10.43
C LEU A 67 3.80 10.10 10.98
N LEU A 68 3.74 9.01 10.21
CA LEU A 68 4.39 7.74 10.51
C LEU A 68 5.37 7.38 9.39
N THR A 69 6.59 7.00 9.76
CA THR A 69 7.54 6.35 8.85
C THR A 69 7.84 4.94 9.33
N LEU A 70 7.96 3.99 8.42
CA LEU A 70 8.30 2.60 8.72
C LEU A 70 9.23 2.02 7.68
N HIS A 71 10.13 1.15 8.11
CA HIS A 71 10.99 0.32 7.25
C HIS A 71 11.38 -0.96 7.96
N PRO A 72 11.56 -2.08 7.23
CA PRO A 72 12.12 -3.30 7.79
C PRO A 72 13.64 -3.18 7.94
N GLU A 73 14.16 -3.76 9.00
CA GLU A 73 15.60 -3.87 9.26
C GLU A 73 16.13 -5.27 8.90
N ALA A 74 17.44 -5.35 8.72
CA ALA A 74 18.11 -6.60 8.35
C ALA A 74 18.04 -7.67 9.45
N ASP A 75 17.78 -7.29 10.69
CA ASP A 75 17.63 -8.19 11.82
C ASP A 75 16.25 -8.84 11.94
N GLY A 76 15.34 -8.56 11.01
CA GLY A 76 13.97 -9.08 11.02
C GLY A 76 13.04 -8.32 11.95
N THR A 77 13.25 -7.03 12.13
CA THR A 77 12.36 -6.13 12.88
C THR A 77 11.85 -4.99 12.00
N LEU A 78 10.72 -4.38 12.44
CA LEU A 78 10.26 -3.09 11.92
C LEU A 78 10.78 -1.96 12.79
N HIS A 79 11.29 -0.94 12.13
CA HIS A 79 11.70 0.31 12.75
C HIS A 79 10.98 1.49 12.11
N GLY A 80 10.93 2.59 12.85
CA GLY A 80 10.35 3.83 12.37
C GLY A 80 10.08 4.81 13.50
N HIS A 81 9.33 5.84 13.18
CA HIS A 81 8.85 6.79 14.17
C HIS A 81 7.52 7.40 13.75
N ALA A 82 6.72 7.74 14.74
CA ALA A 82 5.51 8.53 14.59
C ALA A 82 5.73 9.92 15.19
N ILE A 83 5.37 10.96 14.45
CA ILE A 83 5.30 12.34 14.94
C ILE A 83 3.82 12.61 15.19
N VAL A 84 3.44 12.73 16.45
CA VAL A 84 2.07 12.97 16.91
C VAL A 84 1.99 14.24 17.73
N SER A 85 0.78 14.65 18.15
CA SER A 85 0.59 15.87 18.95
C SER A 85 1.47 15.94 20.19
N ASP A 86 1.74 14.80 20.80
CA ASP A 86 2.45 14.69 22.08
C ASP A 86 3.96 14.51 21.93
N GLY A 87 4.47 14.47 20.68
CA GLY A 87 5.90 14.39 20.39
C GLY A 87 6.28 13.35 19.35
N ILE A 88 7.48 12.78 19.50
CA ILE A 88 8.01 11.72 18.63
C ILE A 88 7.97 10.42 19.40
N GLU A 89 7.30 9.42 18.84
CA GLU A 89 7.28 8.05 19.32
C GLU A 89 8.13 7.16 18.40
N HIS A 90 8.97 6.31 19.00
CA HIS A 90 9.80 5.38 18.26
C HIS A 90 9.09 4.04 18.11
N VAL A 91 9.11 3.51 16.88
CA VAL A 91 8.68 2.14 16.58
C VAL A 91 9.93 1.27 16.49
N GLU A 92 10.11 0.38 17.47
CA GLU A 92 11.30 -0.45 17.57
C GLU A 92 10.94 -1.88 18.00
N GLY A 93 11.72 -2.85 17.52
CA GLY A 93 11.68 -4.23 18.02
C GLY A 93 10.43 -5.04 17.70
N LEU A 94 9.59 -4.56 16.79
CA LEU A 94 8.46 -5.33 16.28
C LEU A 94 8.96 -6.38 15.30
N GLY A 95 8.77 -7.67 15.63
CA GLY A 95 9.18 -8.77 14.75
C GLY A 95 8.56 -8.63 13.36
N TRP A 96 9.36 -8.87 12.32
CA TRP A 96 8.93 -8.74 10.93
C TRP A 96 9.48 -9.86 10.06
N ASP A 97 8.65 -10.42 9.21
CA ASP A 97 9.03 -11.43 8.22
C ASP A 97 9.24 -10.79 6.84
N ALA A 98 10.12 -11.39 6.04
CA ALA A 98 10.35 -10.96 4.66
C ALA A 98 9.07 -10.96 3.79
N ASP A 99 8.10 -11.85 4.12
CA ASP A 99 6.78 -11.94 3.47
C ASP A 99 5.70 -11.16 4.25
N GLY A 100 6.10 -10.30 5.18
CA GLY A 100 5.19 -9.45 5.94
C GLY A 100 4.50 -8.42 5.04
N ILE A 101 3.25 -8.09 5.37
CA ILE A 101 2.42 -7.16 4.62
C ILE A 101 2.05 -5.93 5.46
N VAL A 102 1.84 -4.81 4.81
CA VAL A 102 1.36 -3.59 5.46
C VAL A 102 -0.11 -3.39 5.13
N LEU A 103 -0.93 -3.18 6.13
CA LEU A 103 -2.36 -2.91 6.01
C LEU A 103 -2.69 -1.58 6.71
N LEU A 104 -3.09 -0.60 5.93
CA LEU A 104 -3.67 0.64 6.42
C LEU A 104 -5.19 0.59 6.21
N ASP A 105 -5.95 0.91 7.25
CA ASP A 105 -7.41 0.92 7.17
C ASP A 105 -7.91 1.79 6.02
N GLY A 106 -8.74 1.18 5.18
CA GLY A 106 -9.30 1.79 3.97
C GLY A 106 -8.32 2.04 2.82
N SER A 107 -6.99 1.78 2.96
CA SER A 107 -6.05 1.96 1.86
C SER A 107 -6.20 0.88 0.79
N THR A 108 -6.37 1.30 -0.44
CA THR A 108 -6.47 0.40 -1.60
C THR A 108 -5.10 -0.04 -2.09
N ILE A 109 -4.09 0.83 -2.01
CA ILE A 109 -2.74 0.47 -2.46
C ILE A 109 -2.04 -0.50 -1.50
N CYS A 110 -2.26 -0.40 -0.19
CA CYS A 110 -1.71 -1.39 0.74
C CYS A 110 -2.22 -2.80 0.41
N ARG A 111 -3.51 -2.93 0.10
CA ARG A 111 -4.12 -4.19 -0.32
C ARG A 111 -3.56 -4.67 -1.66
N ALA A 112 -3.43 -3.81 -2.66
CA ALA A 112 -2.88 -4.16 -3.96
C ALA A 112 -1.40 -4.60 -3.87
N VAL A 113 -0.60 -3.91 -3.08
CA VAL A 113 0.81 -4.28 -2.83
C VAL A 113 0.91 -5.64 -2.13
N ALA A 114 0.07 -5.88 -1.11
CA ALA A 114 0.02 -7.18 -0.44
C ALA A 114 -0.39 -8.32 -1.41
N VAL A 115 -1.38 -8.09 -2.28
CA VAL A 115 -1.75 -9.03 -3.34
C VAL A 115 -0.57 -9.31 -4.27
N ALA A 116 0.12 -8.29 -4.75
CA ALA A 116 1.26 -8.46 -5.66
C ALA A 116 2.39 -9.29 -5.01
N ALA A 117 2.66 -9.08 -3.72
CA ALA A 117 3.66 -9.85 -2.97
C ALA A 117 3.25 -11.32 -2.80
N LEU A 118 1.96 -11.62 -2.63
CA LEU A 118 1.45 -12.95 -2.27
C LEU A 118 0.93 -13.77 -3.45
N ALA A 119 0.65 -13.14 -4.60
CA ALA A 119 0.00 -13.79 -5.75
C ALA A 119 0.77 -15.01 -6.29
N GLY A 120 2.10 -15.00 -6.19
CA GLY A 120 2.95 -16.12 -6.61
C GLY A 120 3.01 -17.29 -5.63
N SER A 121 2.64 -17.07 -4.36
CA SER A 121 2.79 -18.06 -3.27
C SER A 121 1.46 -18.60 -2.74
N LEU A 122 0.33 -17.99 -3.07
CA LEU A 122 -1.00 -18.37 -2.60
C LEU A 122 -1.88 -18.82 -3.77
N ALA A 123 -2.27 -20.12 -3.76
CA ALA A 123 -3.13 -20.69 -4.79
C ALA A 123 -4.57 -20.17 -4.66
N GLU A 124 -5.31 -20.19 -5.78
CA GLU A 124 -6.74 -19.87 -5.79
C GLU A 124 -7.53 -20.80 -4.86
N GLY A 125 -8.54 -20.27 -4.19
CA GLY A 125 -9.36 -21.01 -3.23
C GLY A 125 -8.62 -21.37 -1.94
N SER A 126 -7.38 -20.85 -1.72
CA SER A 126 -6.58 -21.15 -0.56
C SER A 126 -6.44 -19.95 0.39
N SER A 127 -5.99 -20.21 1.61
CA SER A 127 -5.70 -19.17 2.60
C SER A 127 -4.47 -19.50 3.43
N LYS A 128 -3.74 -18.46 3.86
CA LYS A 128 -2.55 -18.57 4.69
C LYS A 128 -2.47 -17.40 5.69
N GLY A 129 -1.89 -17.65 6.86
CA GLY A 129 -1.54 -16.59 7.81
C GLY A 129 -0.26 -15.88 7.36
N HIS A 130 -0.29 -14.55 7.41
CA HIS A 130 0.87 -13.69 7.18
C HIS A 130 1.00 -12.69 8.31
N LEU A 131 2.22 -12.32 8.64
CA LEU A 131 2.47 -11.23 9.58
C LEU A 131 2.08 -9.91 8.91
N ALA A 132 1.28 -9.10 9.59
CA ALA A 132 0.82 -7.82 9.06
C ALA A 132 1.11 -6.69 10.04
N ALA A 133 1.70 -5.61 9.52
CA ALA A 133 1.72 -4.33 10.20
C ALA A 133 0.38 -3.64 9.93
N VAL A 134 -0.50 -3.61 10.93
CA VAL A 134 -1.83 -3.00 10.85
C VAL A 134 -1.76 -1.60 11.43
N ILE A 135 -2.09 -0.61 10.60
CA ILE A 135 -1.98 0.81 10.94
C ILE A 135 -3.38 1.42 10.98
N PRO A 136 -3.90 1.76 12.17
CA PRO A 136 -5.15 2.51 12.27
C PRO A 136 -4.92 4.01 11.96
N PRO A 137 -5.99 4.79 11.74
CA PRO A 137 -5.88 6.24 11.50
C PRO A 137 -5.19 7.02 12.62
N THR A 138 -5.14 6.46 13.83
CA THR A 138 -4.45 7.02 15.00
C THR A 138 -2.94 6.81 14.99
N LEU A 139 -2.40 6.12 13.98
CA LEU A 139 -0.98 5.77 13.79
C LEU A 139 -0.42 4.77 14.82
N TRP A 140 -1.26 4.19 15.68
CA TRP A 140 -0.84 3.17 16.65
C TRP A 140 -0.66 1.83 15.94
N LEU A 141 0.58 1.55 15.55
CA LEU A 141 0.95 0.34 14.81
C LEU A 141 0.85 -0.92 15.67
N GLU A 142 0.25 -1.97 15.12
CA GLU A 142 0.25 -3.31 15.66
C GLU A 142 0.76 -4.32 14.63
N VAL A 143 1.70 -5.18 15.01
CA VAL A 143 2.14 -6.31 14.18
C VAL A 143 1.48 -7.58 14.68
N LYS A 144 0.67 -8.20 13.81
CA LYS A 144 -0.11 -9.40 14.15
C LYS A 144 -0.31 -10.33 12.96
N PRO A 145 -0.58 -11.62 13.20
CA PRO A 145 -0.96 -12.52 12.11
C PRO A 145 -2.34 -12.13 11.54
N VAL A 146 -2.40 -12.05 10.22
CA VAL A 146 -3.64 -11.83 9.46
C VAL A 146 -3.81 -12.98 8.47
N ARG A 147 -5.01 -13.56 8.42
CA ARG A 147 -5.35 -14.57 7.42
C ARG A 147 -5.60 -13.88 6.08
N VAL A 148 -4.86 -14.29 5.06
CA VAL A 148 -5.06 -13.86 3.68
C VAL A 148 -5.71 -15.00 2.91
N GLU A 149 -6.77 -14.70 2.19
CA GLU A 149 -7.49 -15.65 1.35
C GLU A 149 -7.50 -15.13 -0.09
N ARG A 150 -7.10 -16.00 -1.00
CA ARG A 150 -7.26 -15.78 -2.45
C ARG A 150 -8.50 -16.54 -2.92
N ILE A 151 -9.59 -15.82 -3.18
CA ILE A 151 -10.88 -16.40 -3.57
C ILE A 151 -10.83 -16.85 -5.04
N ASP A 152 -10.34 -15.97 -5.91
CA ASP A 152 -10.14 -16.21 -7.34
C ASP A 152 -8.91 -15.41 -7.84
N PRO A 153 -8.59 -15.37 -9.16
CA PRO A 153 -7.41 -14.68 -9.68
C PRO A 153 -7.32 -13.21 -9.31
N THR A 154 -8.46 -12.54 -9.11
CA THR A 154 -8.56 -11.09 -8.89
C THR A 154 -9.20 -10.71 -7.56
N THR A 155 -9.85 -11.64 -6.86
CA THR A 155 -10.60 -11.38 -5.62
C THR A 155 -9.88 -11.95 -4.40
N TRP A 156 -9.69 -11.11 -3.41
CA TRP A 156 -8.94 -11.40 -2.19
C TRP A 156 -9.68 -10.95 -0.94
N ARG A 157 -9.35 -11.55 0.20
CA ARG A 157 -9.84 -11.15 1.51
C ARG A 157 -8.70 -11.13 2.52
N PHE A 158 -8.64 -10.11 3.36
CA PHE A 158 -7.68 -9.99 4.47
C PHE A 158 -8.43 -9.99 5.80
N GLY A 159 -8.07 -10.93 6.67
CA GLY A 159 -8.73 -11.08 7.97
C GLY A 159 -10.23 -11.32 7.86
N GLY A 160 -11.01 -10.54 8.62
CA GLY A 160 -12.47 -10.55 8.58
C GLY A 160 -13.10 -9.49 7.66
N ASP A 161 -12.30 -8.83 6.83
CA ASP A 161 -12.77 -7.76 5.96
C ASP A 161 -13.66 -8.28 4.82
N GLU A 162 -14.42 -7.37 4.20
CA GLU A 162 -15.11 -7.66 2.94
C GLU A 162 -14.10 -7.96 1.82
N PRO A 163 -14.42 -8.89 0.91
CA PRO A 163 -13.59 -9.15 -0.26
C PRO A 163 -13.39 -7.88 -1.09
N PHE A 164 -12.21 -7.77 -1.68
CA PHE A 164 -11.87 -6.68 -2.61
C PHE A 164 -11.24 -7.25 -3.88
N SER A 165 -11.26 -6.44 -4.95
CA SER A 165 -10.73 -6.84 -6.24
C SER A 165 -9.53 -5.99 -6.66
N VAL A 166 -8.64 -6.66 -7.39
CA VAL A 166 -7.57 -6.02 -8.17
C VAL A 166 -7.75 -6.41 -9.63
N ASP A 167 -7.29 -5.57 -10.56
CA ASP A 167 -7.29 -5.92 -11.96
C ASP A 167 -6.23 -7.02 -12.26
N ARG A 168 -6.19 -7.53 -13.51
CA ARG A 168 -5.23 -8.57 -13.92
C ARG A 168 -3.75 -8.17 -13.80
N ARG A 169 -3.46 -6.89 -13.60
CA ARG A 169 -2.12 -6.34 -13.36
C ARG A 169 -1.82 -6.17 -11.88
N GLY A 170 -2.78 -6.50 -11.00
CA GLY A 170 -2.68 -6.28 -9.56
C GLY A 170 -2.96 -4.84 -9.12
N LEU A 171 -3.54 -4.01 -10.01
CA LEU A 171 -3.88 -2.63 -9.68
C LEU A 171 -5.23 -2.55 -8.97
N PRO A 172 -5.43 -1.62 -8.01
CA PRO A 172 -6.67 -1.51 -7.25
C PRO A 172 -7.87 -1.20 -8.15
N GLU A 173 -8.96 -1.95 -8.00
CA GLU A 173 -10.25 -1.63 -8.60
C GLU A 173 -11.11 -0.87 -7.59
N LEU A 174 -11.50 0.35 -7.94
CA LEU A 174 -12.29 1.24 -7.12
C LEU A 174 -13.69 1.43 -7.73
N ARG A 175 -14.70 1.64 -6.89
CA ARG A 175 -16.06 1.91 -7.36
C ARG A 175 -16.08 3.19 -8.21
N GLY A 176 -16.69 3.12 -9.41
CA GLY A 176 -16.71 4.24 -10.36
C GLY A 176 -15.31 4.70 -10.76
N GLY A 177 -14.31 3.79 -10.63
CA GLY A 177 -12.92 4.11 -10.81
C GLY A 177 -12.47 4.11 -12.26
N GLU A 178 -11.39 4.82 -12.49
CA GLU A 178 -10.67 4.87 -13.75
C GLU A 178 -9.18 4.57 -13.49
N ILE A 179 -8.54 3.85 -14.41
CA ILE A 179 -7.11 3.57 -14.40
C ILE A 179 -6.53 4.02 -15.73
N TRP A 180 -5.44 4.75 -15.70
CA TRP A 180 -4.76 5.25 -16.91
C TRP A 180 -3.24 5.11 -16.81
N PRO A 181 -2.54 4.91 -17.95
CA PRO A 181 -1.10 5.02 -17.99
C PRO A 181 -0.69 6.47 -17.71
N LEU A 182 0.35 6.66 -16.90
CA LEU A 182 0.97 7.97 -16.72
C LEU A 182 2.10 8.10 -17.75
N GLU A 183 1.92 9.02 -18.69
CA GLU A 183 2.96 9.37 -19.65
C GLU A 183 4.15 10.01 -18.93
N ARG A 184 5.34 9.92 -19.53
CA ARG A 184 6.50 10.71 -19.08
C ARG A 184 6.11 12.17 -19.06
N GLY A 185 6.30 12.82 -17.92
CA GLY A 185 6.07 14.25 -17.78
C GLY A 185 6.74 15.00 -18.93
N LEU A 186 6.01 15.96 -19.42
CA LEU A 186 6.32 16.91 -20.47
C LEU A 186 7.83 17.01 -20.73
N ASP A 187 8.28 16.48 -21.85
CA ASP A 187 9.53 16.93 -22.45
C ASP A 187 9.44 18.45 -22.51
N GLY A 188 10.39 19.13 -21.88
CA GLY A 188 10.41 20.58 -21.85
C GLY A 188 10.29 21.14 -23.28
N PRO A 189 9.86 22.39 -23.44
CA PRO A 189 9.59 22.97 -24.74
C PRO A 189 10.79 22.71 -25.65
N GLN A 190 10.54 22.02 -26.76
CA GLN A 190 11.52 21.91 -27.86
C GLN A 190 11.80 23.33 -28.27
N GLN A 191 12.98 23.84 -27.91
CA GLN A 191 13.49 25.11 -28.46
C GLN A 191 13.77 24.85 -29.92
N HIS A 192 12.93 25.44 -30.75
CA HIS A 192 13.19 25.61 -32.17
C HIS A 192 14.03 26.89 -32.40
#